data_4ed6932bf9f314ddafef7ae72f7e8242
#
_entry.id   4ed6932bf9f314ddafef7ae72f7e8242
#
_cell.length_a   1.000
_cell.length_b   1.000
_cell.length_c   1.000
_cell.angle_alpha   90.00
_cell.angle_beta   90.00
_cell.angle_gamma   90.00
#
_symmetry.space_group_name_H-M   'P 1'
#
loop_
_entity.id
_entity.type
_entity.pdbx_description
1 polymer ?
#
loop_
_entity_poly.entity_id
_entity_poly.type
_entity_poly.pdbx_seq_one_letter_code
_entity_poly.pdbx_strand_id
1 'polypeptide(L)'
;MKNETQPTADLEKLGTLIDGIEVAMLTTHAADGSMVSRPLQTLEFDRSGELVFFTSVSSRKVDELTANQDVNLAYAKPSKQIYVSVRGSARVDRDRATIDALWSPVQKVFFPQGKDDPNLVVLRVRVRDAAYWESAGNFVARALDFAKGMLSKNPTDLGKHGKLTGAM
;
A
#
# COMPACT_ATOMS: atom_id res chain seq x y z
N MET A 1 -6.82 -19.32 -21.91
CA MET A 1 -5.50 -19.20 -21.27
C MET A 1 -5.44 -17.81 -20.64
N LYS A 2 -5.50 -17.73 -19.31
CA LYS A 2 -5.21 -16.48 -18.61
C LYS A 2 -3.72 -16.25 -18.78
N ASN A 3 -3.33 -15.15 -19.45
CA ASN A 3 -1.96 -14.67 -19.41
C ASN A 3 -1.69 -14.24 -17.96
N GLU A 4 -1.10 -15.13 -17.18
CA GLU A 4 -0.48 -14.74 -15.91
C GLU A 4 0.75 -13.92 -16.29
N THR A 5 0.59 -12.61 -16.22
CA THR A 5 1.72 -11.70 -16.34
C THR A 5 2.66 -12.03 -15.18
N GLN A 6 3.84 -12.56 -15.47
CA GLN A 6 4.84 -12.82 -14.42
C GLN A 6 5.16 -11.50 -13.71
N PRO A 7 5.24 -11.50 -12.38
CA PRO A 7 5.57 -10.30 -11.63
C PRO A 7 6.95 -9.80 -12.05
N THR A 8 7.07 -8.49 -12.20
CA THR A 8 8.36 -7.86 -12.43
C THR A 8 9.19 -7.93 -11.14
N ALA A 9 10.52 -7.90 -11.24
CA ALA A 9 11.41 -7.86 -10.08
C ALA A 9 11.05 -6.71 -9.12
N ASP A 10 10.56 -5.60 -9.64
CA ASP A 10 10.11 -4.44 -8.86
C ASP A 10 8.86 -4.75 -8.04
N LEU A 11 7.89 -5.47 -8.60
CA LEU A 11 6.68 -5.88 -7.86
C LEU A 11 7.00 -6.93 -6.80
N GLU A 12 7.93 -7.84 -7.06
CA GLU A 12 8.41 -8.79 -6.04
C GLU A 12 9.11 -8.06 -4.89
N LYS A 13 9.95 -7.08 -5.18
CA LYS A 13 10.62 -6.25 -4.17
C LYS A 13 9.59 -5.46 -3.36
N LEU A 14 8.59 -4.86 -4.02
CA LEU A 14 7.50 -4.16 -3.33
C LEU A 14 6.77 -5.10 -2.37
N GLY A 15 6.37 -6.29 -2.84
CA GLY A 15 5.73 -7.29 -1.99
C GLY A 15 6.56 -7.64 -0.76
N THR A 16 7.87 -7.82 -0.92
CA THR A 16 8.79 -8.09 0.18
C THR A 16 8.86 -6.94 1.19
N LEU A 17 8.87 -5.69 0.70
CA LEU A 17 8.97 -4.49 1.55
C LEU A 17 7.71 -4.29 2.41
N ILE A 18 6.52 -4.52 1.85
CA ILE A 18 5.24 -4.32 2.55
C ILE A 18 4.77 -5.55 3.33
N ASP A 19 5.46 -6.69 3.17
CA ASP A 19 5.12 -7.92 3.88
C ASP A 19 5.10 -7.73 5.40
N GLY A 20 4.01 -8.19 6.02
CA GLY A 20 3.76 -8.02 7.45
C GLY A 20 3.47 -6.57 7.89
N ILE A 21 3.14 -5.67 6.95
CA ILE A 21 2.57 -4.36 7.25
C ILE A 21 1.09 -4.39 6.89
N GLU A 22 0.25 -4.64 7.88
CA GLU A 22 -1.18 -4.88 7.65
C GLU A 22 -1.95 -3.62 7.25
N VAL A 23 -1.52 -2.45 7.73
CA VAL A 23 -2.26 -1.18 7.55
C VAL A 23 -1.44 -0.20 6.74
N ALA A 24 -2.06 0.34 5.70
CA ALA A 24 -1.54 1.46 4.92
C ALA A 24 -2.32 2.74 5.25
N MET A 25 -1.67 3.90 5.10
CA MET A 25 -2.37 5.18 5.03
C MET A 25 -2.73 5.46 3.58
N LEU A 26 -4.03 5.35 3.26
CA LEU A 26 -4.55 5.71 1.94
C LEU A 26 -4.82 7.21 1.88
N THR A 27 -4.24 7.88 0.89
CA THR A 27 -4.47 9.29 0.58
C THR A 27 -5.24 9.42 -0.72
N THR A 28 -6.32 10.19 -0.68
CA THR A 28 -7.19 10.53 -1.81
C THR A 28 -7.34 12.04 -1.95
N HIS A 29 -7.88 12.50 -3.08
CA HIS A 29 -8.23 13.89 -3.31
C HIS A 29 -9.69 14.15 -2.95
N ALA A 30 -9.94 15.08 -2.04
CA ALA A 30 -11.29 15.56 -1.75
C ALA A 30 -11.78 16.52 -2.83
N ALA A 31 -13.09 16.80 -2.84
CA ALA A 31 -13.74 17.65 -3.85
C ALA A 31 -13.19 19.08 -3.89
N ASP A 32 -12.68 19.59 -2.78
CA ASP A 32 -12.07 20.91 -2.67
C ASP A 32 -10.58 20.94 -3.10
N GLY A 33 -10.06 19.79 -3.59
CA GLY A 33 -8.66 19.64 -3.99
C GLY A 33 -7.69 19.33 -2.85
N SER A 34 -8.15 19.30 -1.61
CA SER A 34 -7.32 18.90 -0.47
C SER A 34 -7.03 17.39 -0.51
N MET A 35 -5.94 16.99 0.13
CA MET A 35 -5.60 15.57 0.30
C MET A 35 -6.04 15.08 1.68
N VAL A 36 -6.68 13.90 1.71
CA VAL A 36 -7.17 13.29 2.94
C VAL A 36 -6.58 11.90 3.08
N SER A 37 -5.93 11.63 4.21
CA SER A 37 -5.34 10.32 4.51
C SER A 37 -6.13 9.60 5.60
N ARG A 38 -6.29 8.28 5.46
CA ARG A 38 -6.92 7.42 6.46
C ARG A 38 -6.33 6.02 6.44
N PRO A 39 -6.32 5.32 7.60
CA PRO A 39 -5.82 3.94 7.66
C PRO A 39 -6.76 3.00 6.91
N LEU A 40 -6.18 2.01 6.24
CA LEU A 40 -6.90 0.96 5.54
C LEU A 40 -6.12 -0.35 5.61
N GLN A 41 -6.78 -1.44 5.98
CA GLN A 41 -6.17 -2.75 6.08
C GLN A 41 -5.96 -3.35 4.69
N THR A 42 -4.71 -3.64 4.35
CA THR A 42 -4.37 -4.39 3.14
C THR A 42 -4.74 -5.85 3.33
N LEU A 43 -5.57 -6.39 2.47
CA LEU A 43 -5.98 -7.79 2.50
C LEU A 43 -5.10 -8.67 1.63
N GLU A 44 -4.69 -8.14 0.48
CA GLU A 44 -3.87 -8.86 -0.48
C GLU A 44 -3.03 -7.88 -1.30
N PHE A 45 -1.84 -8.30 -1.65
CA PHE A 45 -1.07 -7.76 -2.76
C PHE A 45 -0.87 -8.88 -3.76
N ASP A 46 -1.59 -8.80 -4.87
CA ASP A 46 -1.37 -9.74 -5.94
C ASP A 46 -0.09 -9.39 -6.69
N ARG A 47 0.62 -10.40 -7.13
CA ARG A 47 1.91 -10.21 -7.82
C ARG A 47 1.77 -9.58 -9.20
N SER A 48 0.54 -9.37 -9.68
CA SER A 48 0.27 -8.59 -10.90
C SER A 48 0.33 -7.08 -10.67
N GLY A 49 0.50 -6.64 -9.42
CA GLY A 49 0.62 -5.24 -9.02
C GLY A 49 -0.69 -4.61 -8.57
N GLU A 50 -1.61 -5.40 -8.02
CA GLU A 50 -2.86 -4.90 -7.46
C GLU A 50 -2.91 -5.11 -5.94
N LEU A 51 -3.20 -4.05 -5.20
CA LEU A 51 -3.45 -4.04 -3.76
C LEU A 51 -4.95 -4.07 -3.52
N VAL A 52 -5.42 -4.96 -2.63
CA VAL A 52 -6.84 -5.22 -2.38
C VAL A 52 -7.22 -4.90 -0.95
N PHE A 53 -8.34 -4.20 -0.80
CA PHE A 53 -8.89 -3.76 0.48
C PHE A 53 -10.41 -3.96 0.49
N PHE A 54 -11.02 -4.05 1.68
CA PHE A 54 -12.45 -3.87 1.85
C PHE A 54 -12.76 -2.46 2.35
N THR A 55 -13.86 -1.90 1.87
CA THR A 55 -14.36 -0.60 2.31
C THR A 55 -15.88 -0.52 2.23
N SER A 56 -16.46 0.49 2.87
CA SER A 56 -17.90 0.76 2.77
C SER A 56 -18.18 1.62 1.54
N VAL A 57 -19.19 1.24 0.76
CA VAL A 57 -19.66 2.03 -0.39
C VAL A 57 -20.14 3.42 -0.01
N SER A 58 -20.67 3.57 1.20
CA SER A 58 -21.13 4.87 1.73
C SER A 58 -20.01 5.75 2.30
N SER A 59 -18.76 5.28 2.23
CA SER A 59 -17.65 6.07 2.74
C SER A 59 -17.25 7.18 1.78
N ARG A 60 -16.92 8.36 2.33
CA ARG A 60 -16.48 9.53 1.55
C ARG A 60 -15.37 9.22 0.55
N LYS A 61 -14.44 8.30 0.89
CA LYS A 61 -13.37 7.91 -0.01
C LYS A 61 -13.86 7.31 -1.33
N VAL A 62 -15.00 6.64 -1.34
CA VAL A 62 -15.58 6.07 -2.57
C VAL A 62 -16.07 7.19 -3.51
N ASP A 63 -16.68 8.23 -2.96
CA ASP A 63 -17.07 9.42 -3.73
C ASP A 63 -15.84 10.15 -4.28
N GLU A 64 -14.81 10.33 -3.45
CA GLU A 64 -13.54 10.93 -3.84
C GLU A 64 -12.88 10.16 -4.98
N LEU A 65 -12.86 8.81 -4.92
CA LEU A 65 -12.30 7.94 -5.95
C LEU A 65 -13.11 7.93 -7.26
N THR A 66 -14.39 8.17 -7.18
CA THR A 66 -15.25 8.33 -8.37
C THR A 66 -14.84 9.58 -9.15
N ALA A 67 -14.48 10.66 -8.43
CA ALA A 67 -14.06 11.92 -9.03
C ALA A 67 -12.60 11.91 -9.47
N ASN A 68 -11.71 11.28 -8.69
CA ASN A 68 -10.29 11.19 -8.97
C ASN A 68 -9.72 9.85 -8.47
N GLN A 69 -9.30 9.01 -9.40
CA GLN A 69 -8.79 7.67 -9.10
C GLN A 69 -7.33 7.65 -8.61
N ASP A 70 -6.62 8.76 -8.70
CA ASP A 70 -5.23 8.83 -8.27
C ASP A 70 -5.11 8.78 -6.75
N VAL A 71 -4.29 7.86 -6.27
CA VAL A 71 -4.11 7.63 -4.84
C VAL A 71 -2.64 7.45 -4.47
N ASN A 72 -2.34 7.67 -3.19
CA ASN A 72 -1.10 7.24 -2.56
C ASN A 72 -1.41 6.31 -1.38
N LEU A 73 -0.61 5.26 -1.24
CA LEU A 73 -0.59 4.36 -0.09
C LEU A 73 0.77 4.47 0.59
N ALA A 74 0.79 4.81 1.86
CA ALA A 74 2.02 4.86 2.65
C ALA A 74 2.04 3.69 3.65
N TYR A 75 3.10 2.88 3.58
CA TYR A 75 3.40 1.78 4.49
C TYR A 75 4.58 2.14 5.37
N ALA A 76 4.55 1.77 6.63
CA ALA A 76 5.64 2.00 7.56
C ALA A 76 5.84 0.80 8.49
N LYS A 77 7.09 0.35 8.62
CA LYS A 77 7.55 -0.64 9.61
C LYS A 77 8.73 -0.04 10.40
N PRO A 78 8.44 0.85 11.37
CA PRO A 78 9.47 1.62 12.07
C PRO A 78 10.52 0.75 12.77
N SER A 79 10.12 -0.42 13.28
CA SER A 79 11.03 -1.39 13.93
C SER A 79 12.14 -1.90 13.01
N LYS A 80 11.89 -1.90 11.69
CA LYS A 80 12.85 -2.28 10.65
C LYS A 80 13.30 -1.09 9.81
N GLN A 81 12.81 0.11 10.13
CA GLN A 81 13.04 1.34 9.36
C GLN A 81 12.75 1.18 7.86
N ILE A 82 11.64 0.51 7.56
CA ILE A 82 11.12 0.37 6.21
C ILE A 82 9.96 1.35 6.06
N TYR A 83 10.01 2.15 5.02
CA TYR A 83 8.97 3.09 4.63
C TYR A 83 8.75 2.97 3.12
N VAL A 84 7.49 2.90 2.70
CA VAL A 84 7.15 2.73 1.29
C VAL A 84 6.01 3.68 0.94
N SER A 85 6.15 4.39 -0.16
CA SER A 85 5.11 5.22 -0.75
C SER A 85 4.73 4.65 -2.11
N VAL A 86 3.49 4.22 -2.26
CA VAL A 86 2.98 3.62 -3.49
C VAL A 86 2.03 4.60 -4.16
N ARG A 87 2.28 4.96 -5.41
CA ARG A 87 1.30 5.67 -6.25
C ARG A 87 0.53 4.67 -7.09
N GLY A 88 -0.76 4.89 -7.21
CA GLY A 88 -1.60 4.00 -7.98
C GLY A 88 -2.90 4.65 -8.45
N SER A 89 -3.67 3.85 -9.16
CA SER A 89 -5.03 4.18 -9.58
C SER A 89 -6.00 3.24 -8.88
N ALA A 90 -6.99 3.80 -8.22
CA ALA A 90 -7.98 3.05 -7.45
C ALA A 90 -9.28 2.86 -8.22
N ARG A 91 -9.90 1.70 -8.02
CA ARG A 91 -11.26 1.39 -8.46
C ARG A 91 -12.02 0.63 -7.39
N VAL A 92 -13.33 0.71 -7.43
CA VAL A 92 -14.22 0.03 -6.49
C VAL A 92 -15.14 -0.91 -7.27
N ASP A 93 -15.28 -2.14 -6.78
CA ASP A 93 -16.19 -3.14 -7.34
C ASP A 93 -16.85 -3.99 -6.25
N ARG A 94 -17.76 -4.90 -6.65
CA ARG A 94 -18.41 -5.86 -5.77
C ARG A 94 -18.11 -7.30 -6.20
N ASP A 95 -16.87 -7.58 -6.51
CA ASP A 95 -16.46 -8.91 -6.92
C ASP A 95 -16.67 -9.93 -5.79
N ARG A 96 -17.71 -10.75 -5.94
CA ARG A 96 -18.09 -11.76 -4.96
C ARG A 96 -17.01 -12.80 -4.72
N ALA A 97 -16.29 -13.19 -5.76
CA ALA A 97 -15.23 -14.18 -5.63
C ALA A 97 -14.09 -13.66 -4.74
N THR A 98 -13.71 -12.40 -4.91
CA THR A 98 -12.71 -11.74 -4.05
C THR A 98 -13.22 -11.60 -2.62
N ILE A 99 -14.49 -11.20 -2.43
CA ILE A 99 -15.08 -11.11 -1.08
C ILE A 99 -15.04 -12.48 -0.40
N ASP A 100 -15.45 -13.54 -1.08
CA ASP A 100 -15.46 -14.89 -0.50
C ASP A 100 -14.05 -15.40 -0.16
N ALA A 101 -13.07 -15.09 -1.00
CA ALA A 101 -11.68 -15.53 -0.81
C ALA A 101 -10.98 -14.80 0.35
N LEU A 102 -11.23 -13.49 0.51
CA LEU A 102 -10.50 -12.63 1.46
C LEU A 102 -11.27 -12.34 2.74
N TRP A 103 -12.52 -12.80 2.86
CA TRP A 103 -13.33 -12.57 4.04
C TRP A 103 -12.76 -13.27 5.27
N SER A 104 -12.71 -12.56 6.37
CA SER A 104 -12.39 -13.09 7.70
C SER A 104 -13.41 -12.59 8.74
N PRO A 105 -13.69 -13.37 9.81
CA PRO A 105 -14.66 -13.00 10.82
C PRO A 105 -14.40 -11.66 11.53
N VAL A 106 -13.15 -11.23 11.60
CA VAL A 106 -12.77 -9.94 12.21
C VAL A 106 -13.42 -8.76 11.49
N GLN A 107 -13.73 -8.90 10.21
CA GLN A 107 -14.32 -7.85 9.39
C GLN A 107 -15.80 -7.59 9.73
N LYS A 108 -16.46 -8.47 10.50
CA LYS A 108 -17.81 -8.22 11.04
C LYS A 108 -17.89 -6.96 11.91
N VAL A 109 -16.79 -6.52 12.46
CA VAL A 109 -16.73 -5.25 13.22
C VAL A 109 -17.11 -4.06 12.31
N PHE A 110 -16.76 -4.13 11.03
CA PHE A 110 -17.05 -3.08 10.04
C PHE A 110 -18.28 -3.40 9.18
N PHE A 111 -18.57 -4.68 8.99
CA PHE A 111 -19.66 -5.20 8.15
C PHE A 111 -20.48 -6.22 8.94
N PRO A 112 -21.45 -5.75 9.77
CA PRO A 112 -22.20 -6.62 10.69
C PRO A 112 -22.99 -7.73 10.00
N GLN A 113 -23.44 -7.50 8.75
CA GLN A 113 -24.17 -8.47 7.96
C GLN A 113 -23.26 -9.48 7.24
N GLY A 114 -21.93 -9.41 7.48
CA GLY A 114 -20.97 -10.32 6.90
C GLY A 114 -20.70 -10.09 5.42
N LYS A 115 -20.45 -11.15 4.68
CA LYS A 115 -20.14 -11.12 3.24
C LYS A 115 -21.31 -10.55 2.38
N ASP A 116 -22.51 -10.58 2.89
CA ASP A 116 -23.70 -10.12 2.22
C ASP A 116 -24.08 -8.67 2.60
N ASP A 117 -23.23 -8.02 3.39
CA ASP A 117 -23.44 -6.62 3.77
C ASP A 117 -23.50 -5.74 2.51
N PRO A 118 -24.61 -5.00 2.29
CA PRO A 118 -24.79 -4.18 1.10
C PRO A 118 -23.79 -3.03 1.01
N ASN A 119 -23.15 -2.66 2.12
CA ASN A 119 -22.12 -1.64 2.17
C ASN A 119 -20.70 -2.18 1.81
N LEU A 120 -20.51 -3.49 1.86
CA LEU A 120 -19.20 -4.09 1.58
C LEU A 120 -18.87 -4.00 0.09
N VAL A 121 -17.76 -3.35 -0.21
CA VAL A 121 -17.18 -3.28 -1.56
C VAL A 121 -15.67 -3.56 -1.51
N VAL A 122 -15.14 -4.00 -2.64
CA VAL A 122 -13.71 -4.22 -2.86
C VAL A 122 -13.11 -2.95 -3.42
N LEU A 123 -12.10 -2.42 -2.75
CA LEU A 123 -11.25 -1.35 -3.25
C LEU A 123 -9.97 -1.97 -3.78
N ARG A 124 -9.64 -1.70 -5.04
CA ARG A 124 -8.42 -2.18 -5.70
C ARG A 124 -7.56 -1.01 -6.11
N VAL A 125 -6.27 -1.10 -5.84
CA VAL A 125 -5.29 -0.10 -6.24
C VAL A 125 -4.27 -0.76 -7.16
N ARG A 126 -4.29 -0.38 -8.44
CA ARG A 126 -3.26 -0.75 -9.42
C ARG A 126 -2.02 0.09 -9.17
N VAL A 127 -0.92 -0.55 -8.83
CA VAL A 127 0.37 0.11 -8.59
C VAL A 127 0.91 0.65 -9.91
N ARG A 128 1.23 1.96 -9.94
CA ARG A 128 1.95 2.61 -11.04
C ARG A 128 3.44 2.66 -10.77
N ASP A 129 3.81 3.13 -9.60
CA ASP A 129 5.17 3.16 -9.09
C ASP A 129 5.21 3.24 -7.57
N ALA A 130 6.37 2.98 -7.01
CA ALA A 130 6.62 3.12 -5.58
C ALA A 130 8.01 3.70 -5.33
N ALA A 131 8.12 4.44 -4.22
CA ALA A 131 9.38 4.84 -3.65
C ALA A 131 9.54 4.16 -2.29
N TYR A 132 10.74 3.77 -1.94
CA TYR A 132 11.01 3.14 -0.66
C TYR A 132 12.29 3.66 -0.01
N TRP A 133 12.30 3.56 1.31
CA TRP A 133 13.45 3.85 2.17
C TRP A 133 13.61 2.65 3.09
N GLU A 134 14.78 2.07 3.08
CA GLU A 134 15.13 0.89 3.87
C GLU A 134 16.47 1.13 4.54
N SER A 135 16.51 1.04 5.87
CA SER A 135 17.79 1.19 6.57
C SER A 135 18.69 -0.02 6.33
N ALA A 136 19.95 0.23 6.07
CA ALA A 136 20.93 -0.82 5.96
C ALA A 136 21.22 -1.42 7.35
N GLY A 137 20.78 -2.67 7.58
CA GLY A 137 21.30 -3.54 8.61
C GLY A 137 20.86 -3.28 10.06
N ASN A 138 21.56 -3.91 10.96
CA ASN A 138 21.36 -3.88 12.40
C ASN A 138 21.85 -2.56 13.03
N PHE A 139 21.60 -2.35 14.32
CA PHE A 139 22.01 -1.18 15.09
C PHE A 139 23.50 -0.82 14.92
N VAL A 140 24.37 -1.81 14.79
CA VAL A 140 25.83 -1.60 14.62
C VAL A 140 26.16 -0.96 13.28
N ALA A 141 25.53 -1.41 12.19
CA ALA A 141 25.74 -0.81 10.87
C ALA A 141 25.25 0.64 10.85
N ARG A 142 24.12 0.95 11.48
CA ARG A 142 23.58 2.32 11.59
C ARG A 142 24.48 3.23 12.43
N ALA A 143 25.03 2.71 13.53
CA ALA A 143 25.96 3.45 14.38
C ALA A 143 27.25 3.79 13.62
N LEU A 144 27.77 2.85 12.81
CA LEU A 144 28.93 3.07 11.95
C LEU A 144 28.66 4.07 10.83
N ASP A 145 27.48 4.01 10.20
CA ASP A 145 27.07 4.96 9.14
C ASP A 145 26.90 6.36 9.72
N PHE A 146 26.31 6.48 10.91
CA PHE A 146 26.18 7.75 11.62
C PHE A 146 27.56 8.32 12.00
N ALA A 147 28.46 7.50 12.52
CA ALA A 147 29.82 7.93 12.86
C ALA A 147 30.60 8.38 11.61
N LYS A 148 30.47 7.67 10.47
CA LYS A 148 31.06 8.09 9.19
C LYS A 148 30.46 9.40 8.69
N GLY A 149 29.13 9.59 8.83
CA GLY A 149 28.44 10.84 8.47
C GLY A 149 28.93 12.05 9.25
N MET A 150 29.23 11.89 10.54
CA MET A 150 29.79 12.96 11.36
C MET A 150 31.22 13.36 10.98
N LEU A 151 31.98 12.42 10.41
CA LEU A 151 33.37 12.66 9.98
C LEU A 151 33.49 13.11 8.52
N SER A 152 32.42 12.98 7.75
CA SER A 152 32.36 13.38 6.34
C SER A 152 31.68 14.73 6.17
N LYS A 153 32.23 15.58 5.32
CA LYS A 153 31.61 16.86 4.93
C LYS A 153 30.42 16.71 3.97
N ASN A 154 30.15 15.49 3.51
CA ASN A 154 29.01 15.18 2.63
C ASN A 154 27.93 14.45 3.43
N PRO A 155 26.63 14.76 3.23
CA PRO A 155 25.53 13.98 3.80
C PRO A 155 25.68 12.54 3.37
N THR A 156 25.82 11.62 4.32
CA THR A 156 25.79 10.18 4.02
C THR A 156 24.35 9.77 3.78
N ASP A 157 24.11 9.01 2.72
CA ASP A 157 22.87 8.26 2.53
C ASP A 157 22.71 7.24 3.66
N LEU A 158 21.95 7.59 4.68
CA LEU A 158 21.69 6.75 5.84
C LEU A 158 20.65 5.66 5.51
N GLY A 159 20.93 4.84 4.50
CA GLY A 159 20.06 3.74 4.11
C GLY A 159 19.91 3.57 2.60
N LYS A 160 19.29 2.47 2.19
CA LYS A 160 18.92 2.23 0.80
C LYS A 160 17.59 2.90 0.50
N HIS A 161 17.54 3.66 -0.57
CA HIS A 161 16.29 4.16 -1.13
C HIS A 161 16.24 3.83 -2.63
N GLY A 162 15.05 3.72 -3.16
CA GLY A 162 14.88 3.40 -4.57
C GLY A 162 13.47 3.67 -5.07
N LYS A 163 13.32 3.54 -6.37
CA LYS A 163 12.03 3.60 -7.07
C LYS A 163 11.74 2.26 -7.70
N LEU A 164 10.50 1.86 -7.67
CA LEU A 164 9.98 0.63 -8.26
C LEU A 164 8.88 1.00 -9.26
N THR A 165 8.84 0.30 -10.38
CA THR A 165 7.83 0.51 -11.41
C THR A 165 6.73 -0.53 -11.28
N GLY A 166 5.49 -0.10 -11.35
CA GLY A 166 4.33 -0.97 -11.40
C GLY A 166 4.18 -1.63 -12.76
N ALA A 167 3.23 -2.55 -12.89
CA ALA A 167 2.84 -3.11 -14.17
C ALA A 167 2.15 -2.02 -15.02
N MET A 168 2.61 -1.80 -16.24
CA MET A 168 1.92 -0.99 -17.24
C MET A 168 0.72 -1.75 -17.79
#